data_fdf2849a03151374bf0da2f5dcb4a2d0
#
_entry.id   fdf2849a03151374bf0da2f5dcb4a2d0
#
_cell.length_a   1.000
_cell.length_b   1.000
_cell.length_c   1.000
_cell.angle_alpha   90.00
_cell.angle_beta   90.00
_cell.angle_gamma   90.00
#
_symmetry.space_group_name_H-M   'P 1'
#
loop_
_entity.id
_entity.type
_entity.pdbx_description
1 polymer ?
#
loop_
_entity_poly.entity_id
_entity_poly.type
_entity_poly.pdbx_seq_one_letter_code
_entity_poly.pdbx_strand_id
1 'polypeptide(L)'
;VRTPAQHAALDDSTAKITGFFNDALMASQTDFGTFSSDSNKRDEEYRYADECLKNGVLCGGEAVNDNVYNDGANAQEYLRKLHVTYLNSQYDDKVLNKWKDCGIYEKISRSLGYCINIESIKTTFTGKINFTIKNIGYASLKQNFCLVISCGDKDFTSDVIRGLEPGQSVNVRFDKKAVTNGGTLFIKRLNDNKRIQIF
;
A
#
# COMPACT_ATOMS: atom_id res chain seq x y z
N VAL A 1 16.00 9.54 -1.36
CA VAL A 1 16.16 10.55 -2.44
C VAL A 1 14.84 11.23 -2.74
N ARG A 2 14.87 12.45 -3.27
CA ARG A 2 13.68 13.24 -3.58
C ARG A 2 13.16 13.00 -5.00
N THR A 3 14.04 12.99 -5.98
CA THR A 3 13.65 12.97 -7.40
C THR A 3 13.93 11.63 -8.08
N PRO A 4 13.15 11.26 -9.11
CA PRO A 4 13.45 10.11 -9.94
C PRO A 4 14.85 10.15 -10.56
N ALA A 5 15.30 11.31 -10.99
CA ALA A 5 16.65 11.50 -11.54
C ALA A 5 17.76 11.19 -10.52
N GLN A 6 17.59 11.61 -9.26
CA GLN A 6 18.53 11.25 -8.18
C GLN A 6 18.56 9.75 -7.93
N HIS A 7 17.40 9.07 -7.97
CA HIS A 7 17.32 7.63 -7.79
C HIS A 7 17.96 6.88 -8.95
N ALA A 8 17.72 7.29 -10.18
CA ALA A 8 18.29 6.68 -11.38
C ALA A 8 19.82 6.83 -11.48
N ALA A 9 20.41 7.76 -10.75
CA ALA A 9 21.87 7.96 -10.68
C ALA A 9 22.56 7.05 -9.63
N LEU A 10 21.80 6.28 -8.85
CA LEU A 10 22.35 5.33 -7.88
C LEU A 10 22.81 4.05 -8.60
N ASP A 11 23.76 3.36 -8.01
CA ASP A 11 24.08 1.98 -8.42
C ASP A 11 22.93 1.02 -8.06
N ASP A 12 22.86 -0.13 -8.74
CA ASP A 12 21.78 -1.09 -8.61
C ASP A 12 21.57 -1.60 -7.17
N SER A 13 22.61 -1.71 -6.38
CA SER A 13 22.53 -2.21 -5.02
C SER A 13 21.94 -1.16 -4.08
N THR A 14 22.36 0.07 -4.24
CA THR A 14 21.86 1.22 -3.48
C THR A 14 20.44 1.59 -3.89
N ALA A 15 20.11 1.57 -5.18
CA ALA A 15 18.77 1.85 -5.69
C ALA A 15 17.70 0.92 -5.08
N LYS A 16 18.01 -0.37 -4.92
CA LYS A 16 17.08 -1.36 -4.34
C LYS A 16 16.67 -1.11 -2.90
N ILE A 17 17.51 -0.41 -2.14
CA ILE A 17 17.28 -0.13 -0.71
C ILE A 17 16.97 1.34 -0.42
N THR A 18 17.04 2.19 -1.45
CA THR A 18 16.79 3.63 -1.33
C THR A 18 15.37 3.95 -1.74
N GLY A 19 14.59 4.53 -0.82
CA GLY A 19 13.23 4.98 -1.09
C GLY A 19 13.16 6.41 -1.62
N PHE A 20 11.97 6.78 -2.10
CA PHE A 20 11.62 8.16 -2.40
C PHE A 20 11.06 8.86 -1.16
N PHE A 21 11.49 10.08 -0.92
CA PHE A 21 10.87 10.97 0.05
C PHE A 21 10.59 12.31 -0.62
N ASN A 22 9.32 12.58 -0.88
CA ASN A 22 8.86 13.82 -1.49
C ASN A 22 8.41 14.79 -0.40
N ASP A 23 9.25 15.76 -0.09
CA ASP A 23 9.01 16.79 0.91
C ASP A 23 8.06 17.90 0.45
N ALA A 24 7.44 17.74 -0.71
CA ALA A 24 6.51 18.70 -1.29
C ALA A 24 5.35 18.02 -2.04
N LEU A 25 4.86 16.89 -1.51
CA LEU A 25 3.75 16.15 -2.10
C LEU A 25 2.54 17.04 -2.35
N MET A 26 2.08 17.08 -3.60
CA MET A 26 0.90 17.83 -4.02
C MET A 26 0.99 19.35 -3.75
N ALA A 27 2.20 19.90 -3.62
CA ALA A 27 2.39 21.33 -3.39
C ALA A 27 2.19 22.16 -4.67
N SER A 28 2.39 21.55 -5.83
CA SER A 28 2.19 22.13 -7.16
C SER A 28 2.08 21.01 -8.20
N GLN A 29 1.91 21.35 -9.47
CA GLN A 29 1.93 20.39 -10.58
C GLN A 29 3.23 19.55 -10.63
N THR A 30 4.33 20.08 -10.10
CA THR A 30 5.66 19.44 -10.13
C THR A 30 6.18 19.09 -8.75
N ASP A 31 5.35 19.21 -7.72
CA ASP A 31 5.78 19.05 -6.33
C ASP A 31 7.03 19.89 -6.01
N PHE A 32 6.95 21.18 -6.33
CA PHE A 32 8.03 22.15 -6.19
C PHE A 32 9.37 21.66 -6.77
N GLY A 33 9.32 21.01 -7.96
CA GLY A 33 10.50 20.56 -8.70
C GLY A 33 10.99 19.15 -8.33
N THR A 34 10.19 18.35 -7.63
CA THR A 34 10.43 16.90 -7.52
C THR A 34 10.31 16.23 -8.88
N PHE A 35 9.34 16.68 -9.68
CA PHE A 35 9.12 16.28 -11.07
C PHE A 35 9.37 17.44 -12.03
N SER A 36 9.69 17.12 -13.28
CA SER A 36 10.02 18.11 -14.31
C SER A 36 8.81 19.00 -14.67
N SER A 37 9.09 20.27 -15.00
CA SER A 37 8.10 21.17 -15.59
C SER A 37 7.78 20.81 -17.06
N ASP A 38 8.69 20.17 -17.78
CA ASP A 38 8.45 19.59 -19.10
C ASP A 38 7.54 18.37 -18.95
N SER A 39 6.39 18.35 -19.67
CA SER A 39 5.38 17.31 -19.54
C SER A 39 5.88 15.93 -19.97
N ASN A 40 6.65 15.85 -21.07
CA ASN A 40 7.15 14.57 -21.58
C ASN A 40 8.16 13.95 -20.61
N LYS A 41 9.08 14.78 -20.13
CA LYS A 41 10.06 14.35 -19.13
C LYS A 41 9.40 13.98 -17.81
N ARG A 42 8.39 14.71 -17.36
CA ARG A 42 7.61 14.39 -16.16
C ARG A 42 6.90 13.04 -16.29
N ASP A 43 6.33 12.72 -17.45
CA ASP A 43 5.71 11.42 -17.70
C ASP A 43 6.73 10.26 -17.70
N GLU A 44 7.95 10.51 -18.16
CA GLU A 44 9.06 9.55 -18.02
C GLU A 44 9.48 9.34 -16.57
N GLU A 45 9.59 10.42 -15.81
CA GLU A 45 9.90 10.38 -14.39
C GLU A 45 8.82 9.65 -13.58
N TYR A 46 7.53 9.84 -13.89
CA TYR A 46 6.45 9.07 -13.28
C TYR A 46 6.51 7.58 -13.63
N ARG A 47 6.77 7.23 -14.89
CA ARG A 47 6.92 5.82 -15.29
C ARG A 47 8.08 5.14 -14.58
N TYR A 48 9.23 5.80 -14.50
CA TYR A 48 10.38 5.30 -13.77
C TYR A 48 10.07 5.09 -12.28
N ALA A 49 9.45 6.07 -11.62
CA ALA A 49 9.05 5.96 -10.22
C ALA A 49 8.06 4.80 -10.02
N ASP A 50 7.04 4.69 -10.86
CA ASP A 50 6.04 3.61 -10.81
C ASP A 50 6.69 2.21 -10.91
N GLU A 51 7.66 2.02 -11.80
CA GLU A 51 8.42 0.77 -11.91
C GLU A 51 9.20 0.45 -10.63
N CYS A 52 9.92 1.43 -10.08
CA CYS A 52 10.64 1.25 -8.82
C CYS A 52 9.70 0.87 -7.66
N LEU A 53 8.58 1.58 -7.53
CA LEU A 53 7.60 1.42 -6.46
C LEU A 53 6.86 0.08 -6.58
N LYS A 54 6.51 -0.35 -7.78
CA LYS A 54 5.97 -1.69 -8.05
C LYS A 54 6.96 -2.79 -7.68
N ASN A 55 8.26 -2.53 -7.75
CA ASN A 55 9.32 -3.46 -7.35
C ASN A 55 9.67 -3.40 -5.85
N GLY A 56 8.91 -2.64 -5.05
CA GLY A 56 9.01 -2.64 -3.59
C GLY A 56 9.87 -1.53 -2.99
N VAL A 57 10.31 -0.58 -3.81
CA VAL A 57 10.90 0.68 -3.32
C VAL A 57 9.81 1.44 -2.54
N LEU A 58 10.18 2.02 -1.41
CA LEU A 58 9.24 2.75 -0.55
C LEU A 58 9.09 4.19 -1.04
N CYS A 59 7.87 4.73 -0.89
CA CYS A 59 7.58 6.14 -1.14
C CYS A 59 6.90 6.75 0.07
N GLY A 60 7.42 7.88 0.52
CA GLY A 60 6.82 8.69 1.57
C GLY A 60 7.00 10.17 1.30
N GLY A 61 6.48 10.99 2.19
CA GLY A 61 6.64 12.43 2.06
C GLY A 61 5.74 13.25 2.95
N GLU A 62 5.63 14.51 2.60
CA GLU A 62 4.93 15.55 3.35
C GLU A 62 3.98 16.32 2.43
N ALA A 63 2.71 16.43 2.84
CA ALA A 63 1.74 17.26 2.16
C ALA A 63 1.89 18.70 2.64
N VAL A 64 2.52 19.53 1.82
CA VAL A 64 2.80 20.94 2.14
C VAL A 64 1.88 21.86 1.36
N ASN A 65 1.55 23.01 1.95
CA ASN A 65 0.87 24.12 1.31
C ASN A 65 -0.53 23.79 0.75
N ASP A 66 -1.57 24.23 1.43
CA ASP A 66 -2.97 24.05 1.01
C ASP A 66 -3.25 24.64 -0.37
N ASN A 67 -3.69 23.82 -1.32
CA ASN A 67 -3.95 24.17 -2.70
C ASN A 67 -4.83 23.12 -3.38
N VAL A 68 -5.19 23.34 -4.67
CA VAL A 68 -6.08 22.46 -5.44
C VAL A 68 -5.51 21.07 -5.75
N TYR A 69 -4.19 20.89 -5.76
CA TYR A 69 -3.57 19.59 -6.05
C TYR A 69 -3.74 18.61 -4.89
N ASN A 70 -3.91 19.10 -3.65
CA ASN A 70 -4.17 18.27 -2.48
C ASN A 70 -5.64 18.28 -2.02
N ASP A 71 -6.57 18.68 -2.89
CA ASP A 71 -7.99 18.52 -2.64
C ASP A 71 -8.40 17.03 -2.67
N GLY A 72 -9.43 16.69 -1.93
CA GLY A 72 -9.90 15.34 -1.62
C GLY A 72 -9.65 14.25 -2.65
N ALA A 73 -10.33 14.31 -3.80
CA ALA A 73 -10.20 13.29 -4.85
C ALA A 73 -8.79 13.30 -5.48
N ASN A 74 -8.23 14.48 -5.72
CA ASN A 74 -6.89 14.66 -6.28
C ASN A 74 -5.83 14.02 -5.38
N ALA A 75 -5.91 14.27 -4.05
CA ALA A 75 -4.98 13.72 -3.09
C ALA A 75 -4.98 12.17 -3.10
N GLN A 76 -6.16 11.55 -3.06
CA GLN A 76 -6.26 10.09 -3.07
C GLN A 76 -5.69 9.48 -4.36
N GLU A 77 -6.00 10.08 -5.51
CA GLU A 77 -5.51 9.61 -6.81
C GLU A 77 -3.99 9.76 -6.90
N TYR A 78 -3.46 10.89 -6.48
CA TYR A 78 -2.03 11.15 -6.51
C TYR A 78 -1.23 10.21 -5.60
N LEU A 79 -1.68 10.03 -4.36
CA LEU A 79 -1.04 9.12 -3.40
C LEU A 79 -1.06 7.66 -3.88
N ARG A 80 -2.14 7.25 -4.54
CA ARG A 80 -2.25 5.93 -5.16
C ARG A 80 -1.31 5.78 -6.36
N LYS A 81 -1.22 6.80 -7.23
CA LYS A 81 -0.32 6.82 -8.39
C LYS A 81 1.15 6.65 -7.98
N LEU A 82 1.54 7.24 -6.85
CA LEU A 82 2.88 7.14 -6.30
C LEU A 82 3.07 5.99 -5.29
N HIS A 83 2.12 5.08 -5.18
CA HIS A 83 2.19 3.94 -4.25
C HIS A 83 2.65 4.31 -2.84
N VAL A 84 2.18 5.44 -2.33
CA VAL A 84 2.69 6.04 -1.08
C VAL A 84 2.52 5.09 0.09
N THR A 85 3.62 4.86 0.82
CA THR A 85 3.67 3.91 1.93
C THR A 85 3.53 4.56 3.29
N TYR A 86 3.92 5.82 3.42
CA TYR A 86 3.78 6.60 4.65
C TYR A 86 3.72 8.10 4.36
N LEU A 87 3.09 8.85 5.25
CA LEU A 87 3.06 10.32 5.23
C LEU A 87 3.43 10.87 6.60
N ASN A 88 4.10 12.01 6.63
CA ASN A 88 4.26 12.76 7.85
C ASN A 88 2.91 13.38 8.26
N SER A 89 2.40 12.98 9.43
CA SER A 89 1.12 13.44 9.96
C SER A 89 1.21 14.72 10.78
N GLN A 90 2.39 15.28 10.94
CA GLN A 90 2.64 16.48 11.75
C GLN A 90 3.18 17.64 10.92
N TYR A 91 2.84 17.69 9.61
CA TYR A 91 3.33 18.75 8.75
C TYR A 91 2.27 19.87 8.59
N ASP A 92 1.69 20.08 7.43
CA ASP A 92 0.76 21.21 7.20
C ASP A 92 -0.65 20.93 7.76
N ASP A 93 -0.98 21.56 8.89
CA ASP A 93 -2.27 21.41 9.54
C ASP A 93 -3.46 21.83 8.66
N LYS A 94 -3.28 22.78 7.72
CA LYS A 94 -4.36 23.21 6.83
C LYS A 94 -4.73 22.08 5.85
N VAL A 95 -3.75 21.40 5.29
CA VAL A 95 -3.98 20.24 4.42
C VAL A 95 -4.60 19.09 5.21
N LEU A 96 -4.06 18.76 6.38
CA LEU A 96 -4.58 17.68 7.21
C LEU A 96 -6.01 17.93 7.69
N ASN A 97 -6.31 19.17 8.10
CA ASN A 97 -7.66 19.55 8.52
C ASN A 97 -8.64 19.53 7.35
N LYS A 98 -8.26 20.04 6.17
CA LYS A 98 -9.05 19.91 4.95
C LYS A 98 -9.42 18.45 4.64
N TRP A 99 -8.48 17.51 4.79
CA TRP A 99 -8.75 16.09 4.59
C TRP A 99 -9.67 15.50 5.66
N LYS A 100 -9.55 15.95 6.93
CA LYS A 100 -10.46 15.56 8.01
C LYS A 100 -11.87 16.08 7.75
N ASP A 101 -12.00 17.37 7.40
CA ASP A 101 -13.28 18.04 7.17
C ASP A 101 -14.06 17.43 6.00
N CYS A 102 -13.39 17.02 4.94
CA CYS A 102 -14.02 16.32 3.81
C CYS A 102 -14.08 14.77 3.97
N GLY A 103 -13.68 14.23 5.12
CA GLY A 103 -13.81 12.81 5.46
C GLY A 103 -12.87 11.84 4.70
N ILE A 104 -11.81 12.35 4.05
CA ILE A 104 -10.85 11.49 3.33
C ILE A 104 -9.62 11.11 4.16
N TYR A 105 -9.35 11.80 5.26
CA TYR A 105 -8.17 11.55 6.11
C TYR A 105 -8.07 10.07 6.53
N GLU A 106 -9.17 9.51 7.03
CA GLU A 106 -9.22 8.11 7.44
C GLU A 106 -8.99 7.13 6.27
N LYS A 107 -9.52 7.46 5.07
CA LYS A 107 -9.31 6.64 3.87
C LYS A 107 -7.85 6.65 3.47
N ILE A 108 -7.22 7.82 3.44
CA ILE A 108 -5.80 7.95 3.14
C ILE A 108 -4.98 7.15 4.16
N SER A 109 -5.19 7.38 5.47
CA SER A 109 -4.46 6.70 6.54
C SER A 109 -4.52 5.18 6.44
N ARG A 110 -5.69 4.62 6.11
CA ARG A 110 -5.88 3.17 5.96
C ARG A 110 -5.32 2.61 4.67
N SER A 111 -5.10 3.46 3.66
CA SER A 111 -4.61 3.03 2.34
C SER A 111 -3.11 3.19 2.16
N LEU A 112 -2.41 3.87 3.08
CA LEU A 112 -0.95 4.00 3.00
C LEU A 112 -0.28 2.64 3.10
N GLY A 113 0.69 2.39 2.22
CA GLY A 113 1.32 1.08 2.10
C GLY A 113 0.37 0.03 1.51
N TYR A 114 0.54 -1.22 1.90
CA TYR A 114 -0.43 -2.27 1.58
C TYR A 114 -1.47 -2.41 2.70
N CYS A 115 -2.71 -2.67 2.32
CA CYS A 115 -3.81 -2.90 3.25
C CYS A 115 -4.63 -4.10 2.77
N ILE A 116 -4.65 -5.17 3.56
CA ILE A 116 -5.33 -6.41 3.16
C ILE A 116 -6.71 -6.46 3.81
N ASN A 117 -7.72 -6.59 2.97
CA ASN A 117 -9.12 -6.70 3.37
C ASN A 117 -9.72 -8.05 2.93
N ILE A 118 -10.70 -8.54 3.67
CA ILE A 118 -11.50 -9.71 3.29
C ILE A 118 -12.73 -9.20 2.53
N GLU A 119 -12.79 -9.45 1.22
CA GLU A 119 -13.94 -9.08 0.40
C GLU A 119 -15.12 -10.04 0.57
N SER A 120 -14.85 -11.34 0.70
CA SER A 120 -15.89 -12.33 0.88
C SER A 120 -15.40 -13.60 1.55
N ILE A 121 -16.35 -14.28 2.23
CA ILE A 121 -16.18 -15.62 2.81
C ILE A 121 -17.30 -16.49 2.26
N LYS A 122 -16.97 -17.60 1.59
CA LYS A 122 -17.95 -18.52 1.00
C LYS A 122 -17.66 -19.97 1.39
N THR A 123 -18.67 -20.69 1.84
CA THR A 123 -18.58 -22.13 2.09
C THR A 123 -18.94 -22.89 0.82
N THR A 124 -18.14 -23.88 0.44
CA THR A 124 -18.39 -24.76 -0.69
C THR A 124 -19.19 -25.98 -0.27
N PHE A 125 -19.87 -26.64 -1.23
CA PHE A 125 -20.57 -27.92 -1.01
C PHE A 125 -19.63 -29.03 -0.52
N THR A 126 -18.32 -28.93 -0.85
CA THR A 126 -17.31 -29.91 -0.42
C THR A 126 -16.82 -29.69 1.01
N GLY A 127 -17.40 -28.73 1.75
CA GLY A 127 -17.01 -28.43 3.13
C GLY A 127 -15.70 -27.63 3.24
N LYS A 128 -15.31 -26.91 2.19
CA LYS A 128 -14.19 -25.94 2.23
C LYS A 128 -14.73 -24.52 2.41
N ILE A 129 -13.93 -23.66 3.00
CA ILE A 129 -14.22 -22.25 3.13
C ILE A 129 -13.24 -21.47 2.25
N ASN A 130 -13.77 -20.65 1.37
CA ASN A 130 -12.99 -19.75 0.50
C ASN A 130 -13.06 -18.34 1.07
N PHE A 131 -11.89 -17.75 1.27
CA PHE A 131 -11.73 -16.34 1.55
C PHE A 131 -11.27 -15.65 0.28
N THR A 132 -11.94 -14.59 -0.13
CA THR A 132 -11.40 -13.66 -1.13
C THR A 132 -10.76 -12.51 -0.37
N ILE A 133 -9.46 -12.36 -0.48
CA ILE A 133 -8.70 -11.26 0.11
C ILE A 133 -8.26 -10.31 -0.98
N LYS A 134 -8.19 -9.02 -0.67
CA LYS A 134 -7.80 -7.96 -1.60
C LYS A 134 -6.83 -6.99 -0.95
N ASN A 135 -5.85 -6.53 -1.71
CA ASN A 135 -5.05 -5.38 -1.31
C ASN A 135 -5.78 -4.09 -1.70
N ILE A 136 -6.31 -3.38 -0.71
CA ILE A 136 -6.98 -2.08 -0.89
C ILE A 136 -6.04 -0.89 -0.62
N GLY A 137 -4.78 -1.18 -0.28
CA GLY A 137 -3.74 -0.17 -0.06
C GLY A 137 -3.18 0.41 -1.37
N TYR A 138 -2.35 1.42 -1.22
CA TYR A 138 -1.70 2.10 -2.35
C TYR A 138 -0.45 1.38 -2.85
N ALA A 139 0.23 0.61 -2.01
CA ALA A 139 1.46 -0.10 -2.35
C ALA A 139 1.27 -1.61 -2.45
N SER A 140 2.20 -2.27 -3.14
CA SER A 140 2.23 -3.71 -3.29
C SER A 140 2.76 -4.40 -2.04
N LEU A 141 2.13 -5.50 -1.65
CA LEU A 141 2.74 -6.46 -0.72
C LEU A 141 3.62 -7.42 -1.53
N LYS A 142 4.94 -7.19 -1.55
CA LYS A 142 5.89 -7.99 -2.35
C LYS A 142 6.39 -9.25 -1.67
N GLN A 143 6.30 -9.31 -0.35
CA GLN A 143 6.75 -10.49 0.39
C GLN A 143 5.74 -11.63 0.27
N ASN A 144 6.26 -12.86 0.35
CA ASN A 144 5.43 -14.04 0.46
C ASN A 144 4.72 -14.06 1.82
N PHE A 145 3.45 -14.42 1.80
CA PHE A 145 2.63 -14.52 3.00
C PHE A 145 1.64 -15.68 2.91
N CYS A 146 1.02 -16.01 4.01
CA CYS A 146 -0.10 -16.94 4.09
C CYS A 146 -1.17 -16.39 5.01
N LEU A 147 -2.39 -16.84 4.81
CA LEU A 147 -3.49 -16.63 5.72
C LEU A 147 -3.43 -17.70 6.81
N VAL A 148 -3.62 -17.33 8.05
CA VAL A 148 -3.61 -18.24 9.20
C VAL A 148 -4.88 -18.08 10.00
N ILE A 149 -5.51 -19.21 10.34
CA ILE A 149 -6.60 -19.28 11.31
C ILE A 149 -6.05 -19.96 12.56
N SER A 150 -5.99 -19.22 13.65
CA SER A 150 -5.51 -19.71 14.95
C SER A 150 -6.69 -20.09 15.83
N CYS A 151 -6.78 -21.36 16.22
CA CYS A 151 -7.82 -21.91 17.08
C CYS A 151 -7.20 -22.58 18.31
N GLY A 152 -7.17 -21.86 19.44
CA GLY A 152 -6.41 -22.30 20.62
C GLY A 152 -4.92 -22.48 20.30
N ASP A 153 -4.39 -23.67 20.55
CA ASP A 153 -2.96 -23.99 20.31
C ASP A 153 -2.67 -24.48 18.87
N LYS A 154 -3.65 -24.42 17.97
CA LYS A 154 -3.52 -24.92 16.59
C LYS A 154 -3.65 -23.80 15.58
N ASP A 155 -2.67 -23.72 14.69
CA ASP A 155 -2.68 -22.85 13.52
C ASP A 155 -2.99 -23.66 12.26
N PHE A 156 -3.98 -23.18 11.48
CA PHE A 156 -4.28 -23.69 10.15
C PHE A 156 -3.80 -22.65 9.13
N THR A 157 -2.94 -23.08 8.24
CA THR A 157 -2.24 -22.17 7.30
C THR A 157 -2.70 -22.45 5.88
N SER A 158 -2.95 -21.39 5.11
CA SER A 158 -3.23 -21.50 3.68
C SER A 158 -1.98 -21.82 2.87
N ASP A 159 -2.17 -22.06 1.57
CA ASP A 159 -1.08 -22.00 0.59
C ASP A 159 -0.39 -20.64 0.61
N VAL A 160 0.86 -20.63 0.13
CA VAL A 160 1.68 -19.41 0.03
C VAL A 160 1.13 -18.51 -1.06
N ILE A 161 0.90 -17.25 -0.71
CA ILE A 161 0.53 -16.17 -1.62
C ILE A 161 1.80 -15.38 -1.94
N ARG A 162 2.10 -15.27 -3.26
CA ARG A 162 3.32 -14.61 -3.74
C ARG A 162 3.03 -13.18 -4.15
N GLY A 163 3.05 -12.29 -3.17
CA GLY A 163 2.75 -10.89 -3.41
C GLY A 163 1.26 -10.62 -3.62
N LEU A 164 0.89 -9.36 -3.56
CA LEU A 164 -0.46 -8.88 -3.88
C LEU A 164 -0.39 -7.40 -4.25
N GLU A 165 -0.69 -7.09 -5.51
CA GLU A 165 -0.67 -5.72 -6.02
C GLU A 165 -1.86 -4.90 -5.53
N PRO A 166 -1.80 -3.55 -5.53
CA PRO A 166 -2.93 -2.68 -5.27
C PRO A 166 -4.15 -3.05 -6.13
N GLY A 167 -5.30 -3.24 -5.49
CA GLY A 167 -6.54 -3.62 -6.16
C GLY A 167 -6.66 -5.09 -6.55
N GLN A 168 -5.60 -5.87 -6.45
CA GLN A 168 -5.61 -7.30 -6.76
C GLN A 168 -6.32 -8.10 -5.66
N SER A 169 -7.09 -9.13 -6.07
CA SER A 169 -7.72 -10.09 -5.18
C SER A 169 -7.18 -11.50 -5.42
N VAL A 170 -7.14 -12.31 -4.37
CA VAL A 170 -6.78 -13.73 -4.42
C VAL A 170 -7.72 -14.56 -3.58
N ASN A 171 -8.03 -15.78 -4.06
CA ASN A 171 -8.85 -16.74 -3.33
C ASN A 171 -7.97 -17.68 -2.52
N VAL A 172 -8.27 -17.82 -1.24
CA VAL A 172 -7.56 -18.67 -0.28
C VAL A 172 -8.54 -19.69 0.29
N ARG A 173 -8.13 -20.95 0.39
CA ARG A 173 -9.00 -22.05 0.81
C ARG A 173 -8.54 -22.66 2.12
N PHE A 174 -9.50 -22.97 2.98
CA PHE A 174 -9.34 -23.76 4.20
C PHE A 174 -10.33 -24.89 4.24
N ASP A 175 -9.99 -25.98 4.92
CA ASP A 175 -10.96 -27.00 5.29
C ASP A 175 -11.91 -26.45 6.37
N LYS A 176 -13.20 -26.82 6.29
CA LYS A 176 -14.22 -26.32 7.23
C LYS A 176 -13.87 -26.60 8.69
N LYS A 177 -13.16 -27.69 8.97
CA LYS A 177 -12.68 -28.04 10.32
C LYS A 177 -11.77 -26.98 10.94
N ALA A 178 -11.06 -26.19 10.12
CA ALA A 178 -10.22 -25.11 10.59
C ALA A 178 -10.99 -23.91 11.17
N VAL A 179 -12.29 -23.80 10.87
CA VAL A 179 -13.10 -22.60 11.17
C VAL A 179 -14.27 -22.87 12.11
N THR A 180 -14.63 -24.14 12.34
CA THR A 180 -15.84 -24.53 13.12
C THR A 180 -15.77 -24.24 14.61
N ASN A 181 -14.58 -23.98 15.16
CA ASN A 181 -14.39 -23.79 16.61
C ASN A 181 -14.15 -22.34 17.02
N GLY A 182 -14.39 -21.40 16.13
CA GLY A 182 -14.02 -20.00 16.35
C GLY A 182 -12.48 -19.85 16.31
N GLY A 183 -11.98 -18.85 15.64
CA GLY A 183 -10.55 -18.64 15.54
C GLY A 183 -10.22 -17.20 15.17
N THR A 184 -8.99 -16.82 15.43
CA THR A 184 -8.46 -15.53 15.00
C THR A 184 -7.81 -15.66 13.63
N LEU A 185 -8.26 -14.85 12.68
CA LEU A 185 -7.72 -14.79 11.34
C LEU A 185 -6.66 -13.67 11.26
N PHE A 186 -5.50 -13.99 10.72
CA PHE A 186 -4.44 -13.02 10.47
C PHE A 186 -3.59 -13.45 9.27
N ILE A 187 -2.82 -12.51 8.76
CA ILE A 187 -1.81 -12.77 7.74
C ILE A 187 -0.47 -12.96 8.41
N LYS A 188 0.25 -14.00 8.01
CA LYS A 188 1.62 -14.25 8.43
C LYS A 188 2.57 -13.99 7.27
N ARG A 189 3.46 -13.03 7.42
CA ARG A 189 4.54 -12.77 6.48
C ARG A 189 5.61 -13.82 6.66
N LEU A 190 6.07 -14.45 5.58
CA LEU A 190 6.94 -15.64 5.67
C LEU A 190 8.42 -15.30 5.86
N ASN A 191 8.85 -14.11 5.49
CA ASN A 191 10.25 -13.70 5.59
C ASN A 191 10.74 -13.56 7.04
N ASP A 192 9.87 -13.07 7.92
CA ASP A 192 10.21 -12.76 9.31
C ASP A 192 9.16 -13.25 10.32
N ASN A 193 8.19 -14.02 9.87
CA ASN A 193 7.10 -14.58 10.67
C ASN A 193 6.21 -13.53 11.37
N LYS A 194 6.27 -12.28 10.93
CA LYS A 194 5.42 -11.24 11.51
C LYS A 194 3.96 -11.42 11.15
N ARG A 195 3.10 -11.14 12.13
CA ARG A 195 1.65 -11.05 11.93
C ARG A 195 1.31 -9.69 11.34
N ILE A 196 0.47 -9.70 10.31
CA ILE A 196 -0.10 -8.51 9.68
C ILE A 196 -1.58 -8.51 10.00
N GLN A 197 -2.06 -7.37 10.49
CA GLN A 197 -3.47 -7.21 10.79
C GLN A 197 -4.30 -7.17 9.50
N ILE A 198 -5.48 -7.79 9.53
CA ILE A 198 -6.51 -7.71 8.49
C ILE A 198 -7.53 -6.68 8.94
N PHE A 199 -7.94 -5.80 8.05
CA PHE A 199 -8.93 -4.76 8.30
C PHE A 199 -10.28 -5.09 7.67
#